data_93d9e5fcb1bb86cb66c9a9fd27bdefc3
#
_entry.id   93d9e5fcb1bb86cb66c9a9fd27bdefc3
#
_cell.length_a   1.000
_cell.length_b   1.000
_cell.length_c   1.000
_cell.angle_alpha   90.00
_cell.angle_beta   90.00
_cell.angle_gamma   90.00
#
_symmetry.space_group_name_H-M   'P 1'
#
loop_
_entity.id
_entity.type
_entity.pdbx_description
1 polymer ?
#
loop_
_entity_poly.entity_id
_entity_poly.type
_entity_poly.pdbx_seq_one_letter_code
_entity_poly.pdbx_strand_id
1 'polypeptide(L)'
;MSGLEMLRSNIARTLPDAPVSRLTGLRLSEVGLGMASAAMPASLWWQTGAGVFFSGTVAFVADLALGSAVLTTAPAGMGVASSELSVSFLRAATIRSQTLICRARLIHGTRSLGLAEATIEDGRGRLLGHATSRCVLFPMDPEVASARQADGERTSNLPDPYLAEIEGEVYGQEYWDTTPGLEAVRQLVAGEFLPPALRLMGLRGLNASEGLVTMAMPTSGWHANARGVMYGGSLAWLADAAMNLTTLTTVPAATAFGPLDLKIHFLRPVFPGKGELTARARVVHRGRTVAVTHCDIFDPDENLVAQATGSQLILPGRPWDKPLHVAEEFTADSGRVLITVLFTDMVDSTGHANRLGDGGWRVLLADYHAAVREQLQRFQGREVDNAGDGFLASFDGAGRAVRCASAIREAARGLGLEVRSGIHAGECEQSAGKLVGIAVHIGARLAALAAPGEILVSSTVKDLVTGSGITFDDRGERTLKGIVGEWRLYAARL
;
A
#
# COMPACT_ATOMS: atom_id res chain seq x y z
N MET A 1 -25.81 18.67 11.93
CA MET A 1 -24.46 19.21 11.71
C MET A 1 -23.92 18.64 10.40
N SER A 2 -23.29 19.47 9.58
CA SER A 2 -22.47 19.01 8.44
C SER A 2 -21.24 18.26 8.94
N GLY A 3 -20.55 17.52 8.06
CA GLY A 3 -19.31 16.84 8.43
C GLY A 3 -18.24 17.80 8.97
N LEU A 4 -18.09 18.98 8.37
CA LEU A 4 -17.14 19.99 8.82
C LEU A 4 -17.46 20.53 10.23
N GLU A 5 -18.73 20.81 10.51
CA GLU A 5 -19.16 21.28 11.84
C GLU A 5 -18.91 20.21 12.91
N MET A 6 -19.19 18.94 12.59
CA MET A 6 -18.96 17.83 13.50
C MET A 6 -17.46 17.67 13.82
N LEU A 7 -16.59 17.76 12.83
CA LEU A 7 -15.15 17.65 13.06
C LEU A 7 -14.59 18.87 13.82
N ARG A 8 -15.11 20.07 13.61
CA ARG A 8 -14.76 21.26 14.42
C ARG A 8 -15.17 21.10 15.88
N SER A 9 -16.35 20.53 16.14
CA SER A 9 -16.82 20.22 17.50
C SER A 9 -15.94 19.16 18.18
N ASN A 10 -15.43 18.19 17.42
CA ASN A 10 -14.47 17.20 17.92
C ASN A 10 -13.14 17.86 18.32
N ILE A 11 -12.57 18.74 17.47
CA ILE A 11 -11.35 19.50 17.80
C ILE A 11 -11.56 20.41 19.01
N ALA A 12 -12.72 21.08 19.10
CA ALA A 12 -13.08 21.94 20.24
C ALA A 12 -13.39 21.15 21.53
N ARG A 13 -13.35 19.80 21.47
CA ARG A 13 -13.66 18.88 22.58
C ARG A 13 -15.07 19.10 23.18
N THR A 14 -16.00 19.55 22.37
CA THR A 14 -17.43 19.61 22.75
C THR A 14 -18.13 18.25 22.53
N LEU A 15 -17.47 17.32 21.85
CA LEU A 15 -17.85 15.92 21.71
C LEU A 15 -16.77 15.06 22.39
N PRO A 16 -17.14 13.88 22.95
CA PRO A 16 -16.17 12.97 23.55
C PRO A 16 -15.19 12.44 22.51
N ASP A 17 -13.96 12.21 22.93
CA ASP A 17 -12.95 11.55 22.09
C ASP A 17 -13.41 10.14 21.72
N ALA A 18 -13.18 9.74 20.48
CA ALA A 18 -13.43 8.36 20.06
C ALA A 18 -12.58 7.37 20.89
N PRO A 19 -13.08 6.16 21.18
CA PRO A 19 -12.30 5.17 21.93
C PRO A 19 -10.92 4.93 21.34
N VAL A 20 -10.79 4.83 20.01
CA VAL A 20 -9.50 4.65 19.34
C VAL A 20 -8.53 5.83 19.56
N SER A 21 -9.04 7.05 19.71
CA SER A 21 -8.24 8.23 20.04
C SER A 21 -7.70 8.13 21.47
N ARG A 22 -8.50 7.62 22.38
CA ARG A 22 -8.11 7.37 23.77
C ARG A 22 -7.14 6.19 23.91
N LEU A 23 -7.28 5.16 23.06
CA LEU A 23 -6.33 4.05 23.01
C LEU A 23 -4.92 4.50 22.60
N THR A 24 -4.81 5.45 21.67
CA THR A 24 -3.57 5.72 20.92
C THR A 24 -3.03 7.14 21.04
N GLY A 25 -3.83 8.08 21.55
CA GLY A 25 -3.53 9.50 21.52
C GLY A 25 -3.72 10.17 20.14
N LEU A 26 -4.23 9.44 19.14
CA LEU A 26 -4.50 9.99 17.80
C LEU A 26 -5.66 10.99 17.84
N ARG A 27 -5.45 12.19 17.30
CA ARG A 27 -6.47 13.27 17.30
C ARG A 27 -6.40 14.09 16.02
N LEU A 28 -7.54 14.66 15.64
CA LEU A 28 -7.56 15.75 14.66
C LEU A 28 -6.97 17.02 15.29
N SER A 29 -6.12 17.70 14.53
CA SER A 29 -5.49 18.96 14.96
C SER A 29 -6.06 20.17 14.22
N GLU A 30 -6.48 19.99 12.96
CA GLU A 30 -6.99 21.06 12.11
C GLU A 30 -7.97 20.52 11.07
N VAL A 31 -9.01 21.28 10.72
CA VAL A 31 -9.93 20.98 9.63
C VAL A 31 -10.38 22.22 8.87
N GLY A 32 -10.41 22.11 7.54
CA GLY A 32 -10.98 23.05 6.60
C GLY A 32 -11.81 22.31 5.56
N LEU A 33 -12.55 23.02 4.71
CA LEU A 33 -13.30 22.38 3.64
C LEU A 33 -12.34 21.62 2.68
N GLY A 34 -12.51 20.32 2.58
CA GLY A 34 -11.62 19.45 1.80
C GLY A 34 -10.24 19.21 2.42
N MET A 35 -10.00 19.64 3.65
CA MET A 35 -8.71 19.50 4.33
C MET A 35 -8.86 19.02 5.77
N ALA A 36 -7.95 18.15 6.22
CA ALA A 36 -7.86 17.74 7.61
C ALA A 36 -6.42 17.39 7.98
N SER A 37 -6.04 17.72 9.21
CA SER A 37 -4.78 17.31 9.81
C SER A 37 -5.03 16.47 11.05
N ALA A 38 -4.25 15.42 11.23
CA ALA A 38 -4.26 14.55 12.40
C ALA A 38 -2.86 14.46 12.99
N ALA A 39 -2.79 14.32 14.32
CA ALA A 39 -1.54 14.15 15.03
C ALA A 39 -1.65 13.02 16.06
N MET A 40 -0.56 12.27 16.22
CA MET A 40 -0.43 11.20 17.21
C MET A 40 0.94 11.30 17.89
N PRO A 41 1.03 11.25 19.23
CA PRO A 41 2.31 11.27 19.91
C PRO A 41 3.12 10.02 19.57
N ALA A 42 4.41 10.18 19.31
CA ALA A 42 5.33 9.05 19.23
C ALA A 42 5.52 8.49 20.65
N SER A 43 5.07 7.27 20.85
CA SER A 43 5.14 6.55 22.13
C SER A 43 5.93 5.27 21.99
N LEU A 44 6.62 4.83 23.03
CA LEU A 44 7.26 3.51 23.10
C LEU A 44 6.25 2.37 22.93
N TRP A 45 4.96 2.62 23.12
CA TRP A 45 3.89 1.68 22.79
C TRP A 45 3.88 1.23 21.32
N TRP A 46 4.43 2.01 20.39
CA TRP A 46 4.44 1.65 18.96
C TRP A 46 5.62 0.78 18.54
N GLN A 47 6.51 0.43 19.47
CA GLN A 47 7.71 -0.33 19.16
C GLN A 47 7.41 -1.77 18.77
N THR A 48 8.10 -2.21 17.71
CA THR A 48 8.32 -3.63 17.39
C THR A 48 9.33 -4.22 18.37
N GLY A 49 9.56 -5.53 18.31
CA GLY A 49 10.63 -6.19 19.06
C GLY A 49 12.04 -5.70 18.72
N ALA A 50 12.22 -4.98 17.61
CA ALA A 50 13.48 -4.34 17.19
C ALA A 50 13.58 -2.84 17.55
N GLY A 51 12.60 -2.29 18.30
CA GLY A 51 12.63 -0.92 18.79
C GLY A 51 12.21 0.17 17.79
N VAL A 52 11.95 -0.16 16.53
CA VAL A 52 11.31 0.72 15.55
C VAL A 52 9.79 0.61 15.64
N PHE A 53 9.04 1.57 15.09
CA PHE A 53 7.59 1.46 15.04
C PHE A 53 7.15 0.57 13.88
N PHE A 54 6.06 -0.20 14.07
CA PHE A 54 5.39 -0.82 12.94
C PHE A 54 4.97 0.25 11.93
N SER A 55 5.17 -0.02 10.65
CA SER A 55 4.77 0.87 9.55
C SER A 55 3.28 1.15 9.51
N GLY A 56 2.46 0.19 9.91
CA GLY A 56 1.03 0.36 10.11
C GLY A 56 0.65 1.53 11.00
N THR A 57 1.56 2.00 11.88
CA THR A 57 1.37 3.21 12.68
C THR A 57 1.24 4.47 11.80
N VAL A 58 1.97 4.54 10.69
CA VAL A 58 1.86 5.63 9.70
C VAL A 58 0.52 5.53 8.95
N ALA A 59 0.12 4.32 8.54
CA ALA A 59 -1.18 4.07 7.91
C ALA A 59 -2.35 4.39 8.87
N PHE A 60 -2.18 4.08 10.15
CA PHE A 60 -3.15 4.37 11.20
C PHE A 60 -3.44 5.88 11.32
N VAL A 61 -2.43 6.72 11.34
CA VAL A 61 -2.59 8.18 11.38
C VAL A 61 -3.19 8.71 10.07
N ALA A 62 -2.80 8.14 8.93
CA ALA A 62 -3.25 8.56 7.61
C ALA A 62 -4.76 8.36 7.41
N ASP A 63 -5.31 7.22 7.84
CA ASP A 63 -6.73 6.91 7.66
C ASP A 63 -7.66 7.94 8.31
N LEU A 64 -7.32 8.46 9.51
CA LEU A 64 -8.10 9.51 10.18
C LEU A 64 -8.11 10.82 9.38
N ALA A 65 -6.96 11.28 8.95
CA ALA A 65 -6.84 12.54 8.22
C ALA A 65 -7.53 12.47 6.85
N LEU A 66 -7.29 11.38 6.10
CA LEU A 66 -7.86 11.16 4.77
C LEU A 66 -9.38 11.07 4.80
N GLY A 67 -9.94 10.22 5.69
CA GLY A 67 -11.37 10.08 5.88
C GLY A 67 -12.03 11.38 6.35
N SER A 68 -11.35 12.13 7.23
CA SER A 68 -11.83 13.42 7.72
C SER A 68 -11.81 14.49 6.64
N ALA A 69 -10.79 14.57 5.79
CA ALA A 69 -10.75 15.51 4.66
C ALA A 69 -11.96 15.32 3.73
N VAL A 70 -12.33 14.07 3.42
CA VAL A 70 -13.55 13.76 2.66
C VAL A 70 -14.81 14.13 3.45
N LEU A 71 -14.87 13.80 4.76
CA LEU A 71 -16.03 14.06 5.60
C LEU A 71 -16.33 15.57 5.73
N THR A 72 -15.32 16.44 5.65
CA THR A 72 -15.56 17.91 5.70
C THR A 72 -16.50 18.41 4.60
N THR A 73 -16.61 17.68 3.49
CA THR A 73 -17.46 18.03 2.35
C THR A 73 -18.83 17.34 2.39
N ALA A 74 -19.05 16.46 3.37
CA ALA A 74 -20.30 15.71 3.50
C ALA A 74 -21.43 16.60 4.07
N PRO A 75 -22.61 16.59 3.43
CA PRO A 75 -23.81 17.22 3.99
C PRO A 75 -24.21 16.61 5.35
N ALA A 76 -25.08 17.30 6.08
CA ALA A 76 -25.66 16.74 7.30
C ALA A 76 -26.36 15.40 7.01
N GLY A 77 -26.22 14.46 7.96
CA GLY A 77 -26.81 13.11 7.83
C GLY A 77 -26.02 12.14 6.95
N MET A 78 -24.86 12.54 6.43
CA MET A 78 -23.98 11.65 5.67
C MET A 78 -22.79 11.17 6.49
N GLY A 79 -22.44 9.91 6.33
CA GLY A 79 -21.21 9.28 6.85
C GLY A 79 -20.17 9.05 5.77
N VAL A 80 -18.94 8.81 6.20
CA VAL A 80 -17.82 8.46 5.32
C VAL A 80 -17.17 7.17 5.82
N ALA A 81 -16.83 6.27 4.91
CA ALA A 81 -16.04 5.09 5.20
C ALA A 81 -14.93 4.93 4.14
N SER A 82 -13.73 4.61 4.56
CA SER A 82 -12.65 4.24 3.65
C SER A 82 -12.99 2.92 2.95
N SER A 83 -12.92 2.89 1.63
CA SER A 83 -13.01 1.66 0.83
C SER A 83 -11.63 1.14 0.42
N GLU A 84 -10.66 2.03 0.35
CA GLU A 84 -9.25 1.74 0.03
C GLU A 84 -8.34 2.72 0.77
N LEU A 85 -7.22 2.22 1.28
CA LEU A 85 -6.10 3.02 1.78
C LEU A 85 -4.82 2.49 1.16
N SER A 86 -4.02 3.38 0.59
CA SER A 86 -2.69 3.07 0.04
C SER A 86 -1.66 3.98 0.66
N VAL A 87 -0.57 3.41 1.17
CA VAL A 87 0.52 4.13 1.85
C VAL A 87 1.84 3.72 1.25
N SER A 88 2.66 4.70 0.88
CA SER A 88 4.08 4.52 0.54
C SER A 88 4.91 4.96 1.74
N PHE A 89 5.74 4.05 2.26
CA PHE A 89 6.61 4.31 3.39
C PHE A 89 7.97 4.81 2.92
N LEU A 90 8.42 5.95 3.42
CA LEU A 90 9.66 6.60 3.01
C LEU A 90 10.71 6.59 4.13
N ARG A 91 10.27 6.56 5.38
CA ARG A 91 11.13 6.57 6.56
C ARG A 91 10.44 5.89 7.73
N ALA A 92 11.17 5.09 8.48
CA ALA A 92 10.65 4.48 9.69
C ALA A 92 10.36 5.55 10.77
N ALA A 93 9.20 5.44 11.40
CA ALA A 93 8.89 6.20 12.60
C ALA A 93 9.54 5.55 13.81
N THR A 94 9.95 6.37 14.77
CA THR A 94 10.56 5.94 16.04
C THR A 94 10.16 6.89 17.15
N ILE A 95 10.56 6.62 18.38
CA ILE A 95 10.37 7.56 19.51
C ILE A 95 11.01 8.94 19.24
N ARG A 96 12.06 9.00 18.41
CA ARG A 96 12.71 10.25 18.00
C ARG A 96 11.85 11.10 17.05
N SER A 97 10.77 10.55 16.52
CA SER A 97 9.80 11.26 15.68
C SER A 97 8.96 12.26 16.47
N GLN A 98 8.92 12.17 17.79
CA GLN A 98 8.18 13.04 18.73
C GLN A 98 6.67 12.98 18.52
N THR A 99 6.21 13.32 17.32
CA THR A 99 4.80 13.30 16.91
C THR A 99 4.72 12.88 15.45
N LEU A 100 3.76 12.04 15.09
CA LEU A 100 3.40 11.76 13.72
C LEU A 100 2.28 12.74 13.32
N ILE A 101 2.50 13.49 12.26
CA ILE A 101 1.56 14.51 11.76
C ILE A 101 1.16 14.15 10.35
N CYS A 102 -0.13 14.00 10.12
CA CYS A 102 -0.68 13.73 8.79
C CYS A 102 -1.48 14.94 8.31
N ARG A 103 -1.21 15.42 7.11
CA ARG A 103 -1.96 16.49 6.44
C ARG A 103 -2.60 15.95 5.19
N ALA A 104 -3.93 15.92 5.19
CA ALA A 104 -4.73 15.39 4.10
C ALA A 104 -5.51 16.48 3.37
N ARG A 105 -5.66 16.28 2.06
CA ARG A 105 -6.54 17.11 1.22
C ARG A 105 -7.37 16.26 0.27
N LEU A 106 -8.59 16.70 0.01
CA LEU A 106 -9.45 16.12 -1.01
C LEU A 106 -8.89 16.46 -2.39
N ILE A 107 -8.72 15.45 -3.24
CA ILE A 107 -8.32 15.61 -4.65
C ILE A 107 -9.57 15.75 -5.52
N HIS A 108 -10.57 14.90 -5.27
CA HIS A 108 -11.80 14.84 -6.04
C HIS A 108 -12.95 14.32 -5.18
N GLY A 109 -14.14 14.90 -5.33
CA GLY A 109 -15.34 14.48 -4.62
C GLY A 109 -16.58 14.47 -5.49
N THR A 110 -17.44 13.48 -5.29
CA THR A 110 -18.79 13.37 -5.83
C THR A 110 -19.79 13.22 -4.70
N ARG A 111 -21.08 13.03 -5.01
CA ARG A 111 -22.11 12.77 -3.97
C ARG A 111 -21.91 11.47 -3.19
N SER A 112 -21.22 10.47 -3.78
CA SER A 112 -21.05 9.13 -3.21
C SER A 112 -19.59 8.70 -3.00
N LEU A 113 -18.62 9.42 -3.54
CA LEU A 113 -17.21 9.05 -3.50
C LEU A 113 -16.33 10.27 -3.24
N GLY A 114 -15.28 10.08 -2.45
CA GLY A 114 -14.21 11.03 -2.26
C GLY A 114 -12.85 10.37 -2.45
N LEU A 115 -11.93 11.05 -3.13
CA LEU A 115 -10.52 10.68 -3.24
C LEU A 115 -9.71 11.75 -2.52
N ALA A 116 -8.90 11.35 -1.56
CA ALA A 116 -8.02 12.22 -0.80
C ALA A 116 -6.58 11.70 -0.85
N GLU A 117 -5.62 12.62 -0.69
CA GLU A 117 -4.20 12.31 -0.50
C GLU A 117 -3.67 12.97 0.76
N ALA A 118 -2.57 12.44 1.29
CA ALA A 118 -1.94 12.98 2.49
C ALA A 118 -0.42 12.80 2.48
N THR A 119 0.27 13.72 3.15
CA THR A 119 1.66 13.57 3.58
C THR A 119 1.70 13.28 5.07
N ILE A 120 2.58 12.39 5.48
CA ILE A 120 2.82 12.06 6.88
C ILE A 120 4.25 12.45 7.23
N GLU A 121 4.41 13.29 8.25
CA GLU A 121 5.68 13.85 8.71
C GLU A 121 5.89 13.56 10.19
N ASP A 122 7.14 13.59 10.63
CA ASP A 122 7.45 13.60 12.05
C ASP A 122 7.41 15.02 12.64
N GLY A 123 7.52 15.16 13.96
CA GLY A 123 7.52 16.45 14.64
C GLY A 123 8.68 17.40 14.27
N ARG A 124 9.64 16.93 13.45
CA ARG A 124 10.74 17.73 12.89
C ARG A 124 10.52 18.10 11.42
N GLY A 125 9.35 17.78 10.86
CA GLY A 125 9.01 18.01 9.47
C GLY A 125 9.66 17.05 8.47
N ARG A 126 10.22 15.90 8.93
CA ARG A 126 10.79 14.90 8.03
C ARG A 126 9.66 14.00 7.50
N LEU A 127 9.59 13.82 6.20
CA LEU A 127 8.59 13.00 5.54
C LEU A 127 8.76 11.53 5.94
N LEU A 128 7.70 10.92 6.49
CA LEU A 128 7.62 9.50 6.86
C LEU A 128 6.93 8.68 5.77
N GLY A 129 5.95 9.26 5.09
CA GLY A 129 5.20 8.57 4.06
C GLY A 129 4.24 9.48 3.29
N HIS A 130 3.67 8.91 2.25
CA HIS A 130 2.60 9.50 1.47
C HIS A 130 1.44 8.50 1.37
N ALA A 131 0.21 8.99 1.45
CA ALA A 131 -0.97 8.14 1.44
C ALA A 131 -2.07 8.68 0.54
N THR A 132 -2.89 7.77 0.02
CA THR A 132 -4.15 8.09 -0.67
C THR A 132 -5.27 7.20 -0.14
N SER A 133 -6.50 7.70 -0.13
CA SER A 133 -7.67 6.90 0.24
C SER A 133 -8.86 7.22 -0.66
N ARG A 134 -9.60 6.17 -1.01
CA ARG A 134 -10.96 6.29 -1.55
C ARG A 134 -11.95 6.08 -0.44
N CYS A 135 -12.87 7.02 -0.33
CA CYS A 135 -13.94 6.96 0.67
C CYS A 135 -15.30 6.94 -0.02
N VAL A 136 -16.21 6.16 0.55
CA VAL A 136 -17.64 6.13 0.16
C VAL A 136 -18.41 7.04 1.11
N LEU A 137 -19.28 7.88 0.55
CA LEU A 137 -20.25 8.67 1.31
C LEU A 137 -21.60 7.96 1.28
N PHE A 138 -22.23 7.83 2.44
CA PHE A 138 -23.52 7.12 2.59
C PHE A 138 -24.43 7.82 3.61
N PRO A 139 -25.77 7.73 3.46
CA PRO A 139 -26.71 8.22 4.45
C PRO A 139 -26.54 7.49 5.79
N MET A 140 -26.49 8.25 6.89
CA MET A 140 -26.46 7.67 8.23
C MET A 140 -27.89 7.51 8.77
N ASP A 141 -28.16 6.33 9.34
CA ASP A 141 -29.38 6.09 10.09
C ASP A 141 -29.29 6.79 11.46
N PRO A 142 -30.21 7.70 11.79
CA PRO A 142 -30.21 8.42 13.07
C PRO A 142 -30.35 7.48 14.30
N GLU A 143 -31.07 6.39 14.18
CA GLU A 143 -31.28 5.41 15.27
C GLU A 143 -29.98 4.66 15.56
N VAL A 144 -29.25 4.27 14.51
CA VAL A 144 -27.95 3.62 14.62
C VAL A 144 -26.89 4.60 15.19
N ALA A 145 -26.97 5.88 14.88
CA ALA A 145 -26.07 6.90 15.43
C ALA A 145 -26.28 7.09 16.94
N SER A 146 -27.54 7.11 17.44
CA SER A 146 -27.85 7.29 18.84
C SER A 146 -27.55 6.06 19.72
N ALA A 147 -27.82 4.85 19.23
CA ALA A 147 -27.49 3.60 19.94
C ALA A 147 -25.97 3.39 20.14
N ARG A 148 -25.15 3.90 19.22
CA ARG A 148 -23.69 3.80 19.27
C ARG A 148 -23.03 4.80 20.21
N GLN A 149 -23.68 5.94 20.49
CA GLN A 149 -23.21 6.90 21.47
C GLN A 149 -23.26 6.34 22.89
N ALA A 150 -24.22 5.48 23.20
CA ALA A 150 -24.34 4.82 24.50
C ALA A 150 -23.21 3.79 24.80
N ASP A 151 -22.66 3.14 23.77
CA ASP A 151 -21.50 2.22 23.95
C ASP A 151 -20.17 2.97 24.16
N GLY A 152 -20.03 4.17 23.63
CA GLY A 152 -18.88 5.05 23.92
C GLY A 152 -18.80 5.53 25.37
N GLU A 153 -19.94 5.60 26.06
CA GLU A 153 -20.00 5.97 27.48
C GLU A 153 -19.39 4.92 28.41
N ARG A 154 -19.36 3.63 28.01
CA ARG A 154 -18.78 2.55 28.82
C ARG A 154 -17.26 2.61 28.99
N THR A 155 -16.55 3.24 28.04
CA THR A 155 -15.09 3.45 28.16
C THR A 155 -14.73 4.81 28.76
N SER A 156 -15.71 5.72 28.96
CA SER A 156 -15.48 7.11 29.37
C SER A 156 -14.78 7.26 30.74
N ASN A 157 -14.96 6.31 31.63
CA ASN A 157 -14.41 6.33 33.01
C ASN A 157 -13.10 5.58 33.18
N LEU A 158 -12.59 4.92 32.14
CA LEU A 158 -11.31 4.22 32.20
C LEU A 158 -10.17 5.17 31.82
N PRO A 159 -8.96 5.01 32.41
CA PRO A 159 -7.80 5.77 31.97
C PRO A 159 -7.44 5.45 30.52
N ASP A 160 -6.84 6.42 29.84
CA ASP A 160 -6.42 6.25 28.44
C ASP A 160 -5.25 5.27 28.34
N PRO A 161 -5.38 4.14 27.62
CA PRO A 161 -4.37 3.08 27.62
C PRO A 161 -2.99 3.54 27.15
N TYR A 162 -2.90 4.50 26.19
CA TYR A 162 -1.62 5.01 25.73
C TYR A 162 -0.83 5.81 26.77
N LEU A 163 -1.45 6.18 27.89
CA LEU A 163 -0.80 6.86 29.03
C LEU A 163 -0.38 5.87 30.13
N ALA A 164 -0.77 4.60 30.02
CA ALA A 164 -0.38 3.58 30.99
C ALA A 164 1.13 3.31 30.92
N GLU A 165 1.65 2.68 31.97
CA GLU A 165 3.02 2.16 31.96
C GLU A 165 3.21 1.20 30.78
N ILE A 166 4.36 1.34 30.09
CA ILE A 166 4.62 0.59 28.86
C ILE A 166 5.04 -0.82 29.21
N GLU A 167 4.28 -1.76 28.70
CA GLU A 167 4.55 -3.19 28.85
C GLU A 167 5.00 -3.79 27.52
N GLY A 168 5.87 -4.80 27.57
CA GLY A 168 6.34 -5.55 26.40
C GLY A 168 7.86 -5.49 26.25
N GLU A 169 8.36 -6.39 25.44
CA GLU A 169 9.79 -6.61 25.27
C GLU A 169 10.30 -6.01 23.95
N VAL A 170 11.47 -5.40 24.03
CA VAL A 170 12.26 -4.94 22.89
C VAL A 170 13.64 -5.57 23.04
N TYR A 171 14.06 -6.32 22.02
CA TYR A 171 15.35 -7.00 22.04
C TYR A 171 16.45 -6.16 21.40
N GLY A 172 17.67 -6.26 21.97
CA GLY A 172 18.86 -5.64 21.43
C GLY A 172 19.33 -6.31 20.12
N GLN A 173 20.28 -5.66 19.47
CA GLN A 173 20.83 -6.13 18.20
C GLN A 173 21.39 -7.56 18.27
N GLU A 174 22.02 -7.95 19.38
CA GLU A 174 22.59 -9.30 19.58
C GLU A 174 21.55 -10.42 19.38
N TYR A 175 20.30 -10.21 19.84
CA TYR A 175 19.20 -11.15 19.60
C TYR A 175 18.93 -11.32 18.11
N TRP A 176 18.85 -10.22 17.36
CA TRP A 176 18.56 -10.22 15.93
C TRP A 176 19.71 -10.73 15.07
N ASP A 177 20.95 -10.61 15.56
CA ASP A 177 22.14 -11.12 14.87
C ASP A 177 22.25 -12.66 14.97
N THR A 178 21.63 -13.26 15.99
CA THR A 178 21.73 -14.69 16.27
C THR A 178 20.45 -15.48 16.04
N THR A 179 19.28 -14.81 16.07
CA THR A 179 17.97 -15.47 15.96
C THR A 179 17.41 -15.36 14.54
N PRO A 180 17.18 -16.50 13.84
CA PRO A 180 16.47 -16.50 12.57
C PRO A 180 15.03 -15.95 12.72
N GLY A 181 14.55 -15.23 11.72
CA GLY A 181 13.26 -14.58 11.80
C GLY A 181 12.07 -15.52 12.04
N LEU A 182 12.09 -16.74 11.48
CA LEU A 182 11.05 -17.75 11.76
C LEU A 182 11.03 -18.13 13.24
N GLU A 183 12.19 -18.28 13.88
CA GLU A 183 12.28 -18.61 15.30
C GLU A 183 11.74 -17.47 16.17
N ALA A 184 12.10 -16.23 15.87
CA ALA A 184 11.57 -15.06 16.56
C ALA A 184 10.03 -14.98 16.47
N VAL A 185 9.44 -15.27 15.30
CA VAL A 185 7.98 -15.27 15.16
C VAL A 185 7.33 -16.45 15.89
N ARG A 186 7.99 -17.61 15.95
CA ARG A 186 7.49 -18.76 16.76
C ARG A 186 7.49 -18.45 18.26
N GLN A 187 8.51 -17.81 18.77
CA GLN A 187 8.57 -17.36 20.18
C GLN A 187 7.44 -16.35 20.47
N LEU A 188 7.16 -15.43 19.52
CA LEU A 188 6.02 -14.52 19.64
C LEU A 188 4.68 -15.28 19.67
N VAL A 189 4.49 -16.29 18.81
CA VAL A 189 3.28 -17.14 18.79
C VAL A 189 3.15 -17.96 20.07
N ALA A 190 4.27 -18.43 20.61
CA ALA A 190 4.31 -19.15 21.90
C ALA A 190 4.05 -18.23 23.12
N GLY A 191 4.03 -16.91 22.93
CA GLY A 191 3.86 -15.93 24.01
C GLY A 191 5.11 -15.74 24.86
N GLU A 192 6.27 -16.22 24.40
CA GLU A 192 7.56 -16.07 25.08
C GLU A 192 8.08 -14.64 25.00
N PHE A 193 7.59 -13.89 24.03
CA PHE A 193 7.91 -12.49 23.84
C PHE A 193 6.76 -11.75 23.14
N LEU A 194 6.45 -10.53 23.62
CA LEU A 194 5.38 -9.73 23.06
C LEU A 194 5.76 -8.24 23.04
N PRO A 195 6.04 -7.66 21.85
CA PRO A 195 6.38 -6.26 21.72
C PRO A 195 5.29 -5.31 22.24
N PRO A 196 5.66 -4.09 22.70
CA PRO A 196 4.71 -3.11 23.23
C PRO A 196 3.54 -2.83 22.28
N ALA A 197 3.81 -2.69 20.97
CA ALA A 197 2.77 -2.39 19.99
C ALA A 197 1.71 -3.50 19.86
N LEU A 198 2.12 -4.76 19.97
CA LEU A 198 1.18 -5.90 19.94
C LEU A 198 0.34 -5.93 21.22
N ARG A 199 0.94 -5.58 22.40
CA ARG A 199 0.19 -5.47 23.66
C ARG A 199 -0.85 -4.36 23.60
N LEU A 200 -0.46 -3.14 23.19
CA LEU A 200 -1.38 -2.00 23.10
C LEU A 200 -2.57 -2.33 22.21
N MET A 201 -2.31 -2.93 21.07
CA MET A 201 -3.35 -3.25 20.06
C MET A 201 -4.06 -4.59 20.35
N GLY A 202 -3.63 -5.33 21.40
CA GLY A 202 -4.23 -6.61 21.77
C GLY A 202 -3.98 -7.74 20.77
N LEU A 203 -2.93 -7.63 19.95
CA LEU A 203 -2.61 -8.67 18.95
C LEU A 203 -1.88 -9.86 19.58
N ARG A 204 -2.20 -11.03 19.06
CA ARG A 204 -1.49 -12.27 19.38
C ARG A 204 -1.26 -13.12 18.13
N GLY A 205 -0.17 -13.85 18.11
CA GLY A 205 0.10 -14.85 17.09
C GLY A 205 -0.75 -16.10 17.32
N LEU A 206 -1.25 -16.70 16.25
CA LEU A 206 -1.97 -17.98 16.29
C LEU A 206 -1.13 -19.10 15.68
N ASN A 207 -0.43 -18.83 14.59
CA ASN A 207 0.40 -19.80 13.91
C ASN A 207 1.48 -19.09 13.10
N ALA A 208 2.66 -19.76 12.97
CA ALA A 208 3.76 -19.30 12.12
C ALA A 208 4.49 -20.48 11.45
N SER A 209 4.65 -20.38 10.16
CA SER A 209 5.57 -21.18 9.36
C SER A 209 6.26 -20.31 8.34
N GLU A 210 7.27 -20.81 7.67
CA GLU A 210 8.00 -20.00 6.69
C GLU A 210 7.05 -19.45 5.60
N GLY A 211 7.02 -18.15 5.46
CA GLY A 211 6.17 -17.42 4.51
C GLY A 211 4.68 -17.37 4.86
N LEU A 212 4.27 -17.82 6.05
CA LEU A 212 2.86 -17.84 6.50
C LEU A 212 2.76 -17.47 7.98
N VAL A 213 1.93 -16.47 8.30
CA VAL A 213 1.61 -16.09 9.68
C VAL A 213 0.10 -15.84 9.80
N THR A 214 -0.46 -16.31 10.90
CA THR A 214 -1.85 -15.99 11.28
C THR A 214 -1.83 -15.24 12.61
N MET A 215 -2.49 -14.08 12.65
CA MET A 215 -2.63 -13.23 13.83
C MET A 215 -4.10 -13.05 14.19
N ALA A 216 -4.36 -12.82 15.47
CA ALA A 216 -5.68 -12.42 15.96
C ALA A 216 -5.62 -11.02 16.60
N MET A 217 -6.71 -10.27 16.46
CA MET A 217 -6.95 -8.99 17.13
C MET A 217 -8.37 -8.95 17.68
N PRO A 218 -8.59 -8.65 18.98
CA PRO A 218 -9.94 -8.59 19.54
C PRO A 218 -10.75 -7.46 18.87
N THR A 219 -12.04 -7.71 18.63
CA THR A 219 -12.99 -6.67 18.23
C THR A 219 -13.36 -5.83 19.46
N SER A 220 -12.35 -5.24 20.11
CA SER A 220 -12.51 -4.42 21.31
C SER A 220 -13.16 -3.08 21.01
N GLY A 221 -13.99 -2.58 21.94
CA GLY A 221 -14.53 -1.24 21.88
C GLY A 221 -13.46 -0.13 21.81
N TRP A 222 -12.25 -0.39 22.30
CA TRP A 222 -11.11 0.52 22.18
C TRP A 222 -10.68 0.80 20.73
N HIS A 223 -10.93 -0.12 19.81
CA HIS A 223 -10.65 0.07 18.39
C HIS A 223 -11.78 0.78 17.63
N ALA A 224 -12.86 1.20 18.32
CA ALA A 224 -13.97 1.87 17.69
C ALA A 224 -13.66 3.35 17.38
N ASN A 225 -14.10 3.79 16.22
CA ASN A 225 -14.20 5.21 15.88
C ASN A 225 -15.41 5.85 16.60
N ALA A 226 -15.60 7.16 16.44
CA ALA A 226 -16.71 7.90 17.04
C ALA A 226 -18.12 7.41 16.63
N ARG A 227 -18.22 6.52 15.64
CA ARG A 227 -19.47 5.92 15.16
C ARG A 227 -19.68 4.48 15.65
N GLY A 228 -18.84 4.00 16.56
CA GLY A 228 -18.93 2.64 17.10
C GLY A 228 -18.61 1.52 16.10
N VAL A 229 -17.94 1.83 15.00
CA VAL A 229 -17.39 0.88 14.03
C VAL A 229 -15.90 0.76 14.26
N MET A 230 -15.31 -0.42 14.09
CA MET A 230 -13.86 -0.57 14.17
C MET A 230 -13.18 0.35 13.17
N TYR A 231 -12.16 1.04 13.66
CA TYR A 231 -11.42 2.03 12.89
C TYR A 231 -10.63 1.38 11.76
N GLY A 232 -10.71 1.91 10.54
CA GLY A 232 -10.02 1.35 9.37
C GLY A 232 -8.50 1.29 9.56
N GLY A 233 -7.93 2.30 10.19
CA GLY A 233 -6.51 2.31 10.57
C GLY A 233 -6.11 1.14 11.47
N SER A 234 -6.99 0.62 12.35
CA SER A 234 -6.70 -0.58 13.16
C SER A 234 -6.60 -1.84 12.29
N LEU A 235 -7.46 -1.96 11.28
CA LEU A 235 -7.38 -3.08 10.33
C LEU A 235 -6.13 -2.97 9.44
N ALA A 236 -5.79 -1.75 9.01
CA ALA A 236 -4.56 -1.50 8.25
C ALA A 236 -3.31 -1.84 9.07
N TRP A 237 -3.32 -1.49 10.37
CA TRP A 237 -2.24 -1.81 11.29
C TRP A 237 -2.13 -3.33 11.54
N LEU A 238 -3.24 -4.05 11.71
CA LEU A 238 -3.27 -5.50 11.83
C LEU A 238 -2.70 -6.19 10.57
N ALA A 239 -3.11 -5.74 9.38
CA ALA A 239 -2.58 -6.26 8.12
C ALA A 239 -1.07 -6.04 8.00
N ASP A 240 -0.59 -4.82 8.30
CA ASP A 240 0.82 -4.48 8.26
C ASP A 240 1.64 -5.34 9.25
N ALA A 241 1.17 -5.49 10.48
CA ALA A 241 1.83 -6.33 11.48
C ALA A 241 1.93 -7.79 11.03
N ALA A 242 0.83 -8.36 10.53
CA ALA A 242 0.82 -9.73 10.02
C ALA A 242 1.75 -9.92 8.81
N MET A 243 1.75 -9.00 7.85
CA MET A 243 2.63 -9.05 6.67
C MET A 243 4.11 -8.87 7.02
N ASN A 244 4.43 -7.97 7.95
CA ASN A 244 5.81 -7.79 8.40
C ASN A 244 6.33 -9.04 9.12
N LEU A 245 5.53 -9.62 10.03
CA LEU A 245 5.89 -10.88 10.70
C LEU A 245 6.00 -12.04 9.69
N THR A 246 5.16 -12.08 8.66
CA THR A 246 5.25 -13.07 7.59
C THR A 246 6.56 -12.93 6.82
N THR A 247 6.97 -11.70 6.47
CA THR A 247 8.28 -11.45 5.85
C THR A 247 9.42 -11.86 6.77
N LEU A 248 9.33 -11.55 8.07
CA LEU A 248 10.31 -11.93 9.08
C LEU A 248 10.56 -13.45 9.08
N THR A 249 9.52 -14.29 8.91
CA THR A 249 9.70 -15.75 8.86
C THR A 249 10.61 -16.25 7.73
N THR A 250 10.87 -15.41 6.71
CA THR A 250 11.65 -15.78 5.51
C THR A 250 13.07 -15.23 5.50
N VAL A 251 13.48 -14.50 6.54
CA VAL A 251 14.80 -13.89 6.61
C VAL A 251 15.70 -14.61 7.61
N PRO A 252 16.99 -14.84 7.28
CA PRO A 252 17.95 -15.40 8.23
C PRO A 252 18.29 -14.39 9.34
N ALA A 253 18.98 -14.85 10.35
CA ALA A 253 19.60 -13.97 11.36
C ALA A 253 20.45 -12.87 10.70
N ALA A 254 20.69 -11.77 11.39
CA ALA A 254 21.44 -10.60 10.92
C ALA A 254 20.90 -9.98 9.61
N THR A 255 19.61 -10.11 9.35
CA THR A 255 18.97 -9.57 8.15
C THR A 255 17.79 -8.68 8.55
N ALA A 256 17.96 -7.38 8.45
CA ALA A 256 16.88 -6.42 8.61
C ALA A 256 15.99 -6.36 7.34
N PHE A 257 14.81 -5.83 7.49
CA PHE A 257 13.93 -5.47 6.37
C PHE A 257 13.08 -4.26 6.76
N GLY A 258 12.47 -3.64 5.78
CA GLY A 258 11.54 -2.54 6.01
C GLY A 258 10.44 -2.47 4.96
N PRO A 259 9.24 -2.07 5.35
CA PRO A 259 8.13 -1.93 4.43
C PRO A 259 8.36 -0.78 3.45
N LEU A 260 7.96 -0.99 2.20
CA LEU A 260 7.95 0.00 1.13
C LEU A 260 6.56 0.58 0.93
N ASP A 261 5.54 -0.27 1.00
CA ASP A 261 4.16 0.11 0.80
C ASP A 261 3.18 -0.80 1.54
N LEU A 262 1.97 -0.29 1.69
CA LEU A 262 0.78 -1.01 2.13
C LEU A 262 -0.40 -0.54 1.28
N LYS A 263 -1.17 -1.48 0.74
CA LYS A 263 -2.46 -1.21 0.14
C LYS A 263 -3.51 -2.11 0.76
N ILE A 264 -4.60 -1.54 1.29
CA ILE A 264 -5.70 -2.29 1.89
C ILE A 264 -7.04 -1.88 1.29
N HIS A 265 -7.89 -2.86 1.02
CA HIS A 265 -9.28 -2.70 0.63
C HIS A 265 -10.17 -3.10 1.80
N PHE A 266 -11.08 -2.22 2.20
CA PHE A 266 -12.07 -2.47 3.23
C PHE A 266 -13.36 -2.93 2.57
N LEU A 267 -13.78 -4.16 2.85
CA LEU A 267 -14.89 -4.82 2.16
C LEU A 267 -16.18 -4.78 2.97
N ARG A 268 -16.06 -4.82 4.30
CA ARG A 268 -17.22 -4.85 5.22
C ARG A 268 -16.89 -4.07 6.50
N PRO A 269 -17.90 -3.39 7.12
CA PRO A 269 -17.72 -2.79 8.43
C PRO A 269 -17.62 -3.89 9.49
N VAL A 270 -16.72 -3.69 10.45
CA VAL A 270 -16.58 -4.55 11.63
C VAL A 270 -17.09 -3.80 12.86
N PHE A 271 -17.88 -4.48 13.68
CA PHE A 271 -18.43 -3.93 14.92
C PHE A 271 -17.75 -4.55 16.14
N PRO A 272 -17.47 -3.75 17.19
CA PRO A 272 -16.87 -4.26 18.42
C PRO A 272 -17.76 -5.30 19.13
N GLY A 273 -17.12 -6.15 19.93
CA GLY A 273 -17.79 -7.05 20.88
C GLY A 273 -18.18 -8.42 20.32
N LYS A 274 -17.73 -8.80 19.13
CA LYS A 274 -18.05 -10.07 18.50
C LYS A 274 -16.87 -11.03 18.34
N GLY A 275 -15.95 -11.10 19.30
CA GLY A 275 -14.81 -12.01 19.24
C GLY A 275 -13.55 -11.37 18.66
N GLU A 276 -12.86 -12.03 17.75
CA GLU A 276 -11.57 -11.60 17.23
C GLU A 276 -11.55 -11.57 15.72
N LEU A 277 -10.85 -10.59 15.14
CA LEU A 277 -10.44 -10.62 13.74
C LEU A 277 -9.28 -11.59 13.57
N THR A 278 -9.29 -12.34 12.47
CA THR A 278 -8.19 -13.21 12.09
C THR A 278 -7.52 -12.69 10.82
N ALA A 279 -6.25 -12.32 10.91
CA ALA A 279 -5.42 -11.92 9.77
C ALA A 279 -4.56 -13.10 9.32
N ARG A 280 -4.73 -13.54 8.07
CA ARG A 280 -3.98 -14.62 7.43
C ARG A 280 -3.05 -14.01 6.39
N ALA A 281 -1.78 -13.92 6.70
CA ALA A 281 -0.78 -13.33 5.83
C ALA A 281 0.14 -14.40 5.21
N ARG A 282 0.51 -14.18 3.95
CA ARG A 282 1.42 -15.05 3.20
C ARG A 282 2.39 -14.25 2.34
N VAL A 283 3.58 -14.79 2.15
CA VAL A 283 4.52 -14.31 1.14
C VAL A 283 4.03 -14.76 -0.25
N VAL A 284 3.82 -13.81 -1.14
CA VAL A 284 3.45 -14.05 -2.55
C VAL A 284 4.71 -14.24 -3.40
N HIS A 285 5.72 -13.42 -3.12
CA HIS A 285 7.02 -13.48 -3.80
C HIS A 285 8.14 -13.15 -2.82
N ARG A 286 9.26 -13.88 -2.91
CA ARG A 286 10.48 -13.66 -2.14
C ARG A 286 11.67 -13.57 -3.11
N GLY A 287 12.04 -12.35 -3.47
CA GLY A 287 13.28 -12.04 -4.18
C GLY A 287 14.47 -11.91 -3.21
N ARG A 288 15.66 -11.58 -3.74
CA ARG A 288 16.86 -11.36 -2.93
C ARG A 288 16.74 -10.10 -2.05
N THR A 289 16.17 -9.04 -2.60
CA THR A 289 16.06 -7.70 -1.99
C THR A 289 14.64 -7.24 -1.73
N VAL A 290 13.63 -7.86 -2.34
CA VAL A 290 12.21 -7.51 -2.13
C VAL A 290 11.39 -8.74 -1.82
N ALA A 291 10.50 -8.62 -0.85
CA ALA A 291 9.40 -9.54 -0.61
C ALA A 291 8.07 -8.84 -0.92
N VAL A 292 7.11 -9.60 -1.44
CA VAL A 292 5.72 -9.16 -1.62
C VAL A 292 4.84 -10.05 -0.78
N THR A 293 3.97 -9.44 0.00
CA THR A 293 3.07 -10.12 0.93
C THR A 293 1.63 -9.79 0.65
N HIS A 294 0.77 -10.69 1.04
CA HIS A 294 -0.68 -10.55 0.98
C HIS A 294 -1.28 -10.95 2.32
N CYS A 295 -2.34 -10.26 2.73
CA CYS A 295 -3.06 -10.53 3.98
C CYS A 295 -4.57 -10.44 3.75
N ASP A 296 -5.29 -11.48 4.16
CA ASP A 296 -6.75 -11.51 4.24
C ASP A 296 -7.16 -11.40 5.72
N ILE A 297 -8.11 -10.51 6.02
CA ILE A 297 -8.67 -10.33 7.37
C ILE A 297 -10.11 -10.83 7.38
N PHE A 298 -10.40 -11.72 8.31
CA PHE A 298 -11.70 -12.33 8.51
C PHE A 298 -12.32 -11.89 9.85
N ASP A 299 -13.64 -11.77 9.87
CA ASP A 299 -14.39 -11.61 11.12
C ASP A 299 -14.60 -12.97 11.82
N PRO A 300 -15.20 -13.00 13.05
CA PRO A 300 -15.45 -14.25 13.76
C PRO A 300 -16.36 -15.26 13.04
N ASP A 301 -17.16 -14.78 12.09
CA ASP A 301 -18.03 -15.60 11.27
C ASP A 301 -17.37 -16.05 9.95
N GLU A 302 -16.02 -15.93 9.84
CA GLU A 302 -15.20 -16.25 8.67
C GLU A 302 -15.56 -15.44 7.40
N ASN A 303 -16.21 -14.29 7.53
CA ASN A 303 -16.41 -13.40 6.39
C ASN A 303 -15.14 -12.57 6.15
N LEU A 304 -14.74 -12.47 4.90
CA LEU A 304 -13.64 -11.58 4.50
C LEU A 304 -14.06 -10.11 4.68
N VAL A 305 -13.39 -9.38 5.57
CA VAL A 305 -13.71 -7.98 5.91
C VAL A 305 -12.71 -6.99 5.33
N ALA A 306 -11.46 -7.40 5.13
CA ALA A 306 -10.45 -6.60 4.45
C ALA A 306 -9.41 -7.48 3.77
N GLN A 307 -8.75 -6.90 2.76
CA GLN A 307 -7.67 -7.55 2.01
C GLN A 307 -6.54 -6.57 1.79
N ALA A 308 -5.31 -6.97 2.08
CA ALA A 308 -4.14 -6.12 1.96
C ALA A 308 -3.01 -6.76 1.17
N THR A 309 -2.20 -5.91 0.54
CA THR A 309 -0.92 -6.27 -0.07
C THR A 309 0.14 -5.27 0.38
N GLY A 310 1.38 -5.71 0.44
CA GLY A 310 2.51 -4.85 0.76
C GLY A 310 3.81 -5.42 0.23
N SER A 311 4.78 -4.55 0.04
CA SER A 311 6.15 -4.93 -0.32
C SER A 311 7.14 -4.50 0.76
N GLN A 312 8.20 -5.28 0.92
CA GLN A 312 9.23 -5.08 1.92
C GLN A 312 10.62 -5.15 1.27
N LEU A 313 11.49 -4.21 1.62
CA LEU A 313 12.90 -4.21 1.24
C LEU A 313 13.68 -5.08 2.23
N ILE A 314 14.44 -6.04 1.74
CA ILE A 314 15.29 -6.94 2.54
C ILE A 314 16.73 -6.42 2.52
N LEU A 315 17.37 -6.34 3.68
CA LEU A 315 18.65 -5.69 3.90
C LEU A 315 19.63 -6.62 4.64
N PRO A 316 20.27 -7.57 3.95
CA PRO A 316 21.25 -8.46 4.58
C PRO A 316 22.43 -7.68 5.19
N GLY A 317 22.84 -8.07 6.41
CA GLY A 317 23.98 -7.47 7.11
C GLY A 317 23.74 -6.07 7.68
N ARG A 318 22.49 -5.58 7.64
CA ARG A 318 22.13 -4.30 8.24
C ARG A 318 21.63 -4.49 9.68
N PRO A 319 22.11 -3.69 10.65
CA PRO A 319 21.59 -3.68 12.00
C PRO A 319 20.13 -3.20 12.08
N TRP A 320 19.32 -3.82 12.93
CA TRP A 320 17.93 -3.44 13.17
C TRP A 320 17.76 -2.12 13.94
N ASP A 321 18.78 -1.73 14.72
CA ASP A 321 18.77 -0.51 15.54
C ASP A 321 18.93 0.78 14.73
N LYS A 322 19.29 0.68 13.45
CA LYS A 322 19.37 1.82 12.54
C LYS A 322 18.07 1.98 11.77
N PRO A 323 17.30 3.06 12.03
CA PRO A 323 16.06 3.32 11.32
C PRO A 323 16.26 3.31 9.81
N LEU A 324 15.37 2.64 9.09
CA LEU A 324 15.35 2.65 7.65
C LEU A 324 15.04 4.05 7.13
N HIS A 325 15.96 4.62 6.39
CA HIS A 325 15.75 5.81 5.58
C HIS A 325 15.71 5.35 4.12
N VAL A 326 14.54 4.86 3.68
CA VAL A 326 14.36 4.37 2.31
C VAL A 326 14.87 5.37 1.28
N ALA A 327 14.65 6.68 1.53
CA ALA A 327 15.13 7.74 0.65
C ALA A 327 16.67 7.91 0.63
N GLU A 328 17.38 7.55 1.71
CA GLU A 328 18.84 7.70 1.79
C GLU A 328 19.56 6.46 1.23
N GLU A 329 18.96 5.29 1.33
CA GLU A 329 19.57 4.05 0.82
C GLU A 329 19.43 3.87 -0.68
N PHE A 330 18.36 4.38 -1.28
CA PHE A 330 18.27 4.43 -2.73
C PHE A 330 19.29 5.35 -3.38
N THR A 331 19.93 6.25 -2.60
CA THR A 331 21.01 7.14 -3.10
C THR A 331 22.43 6.61 -2.83
N ALA A 332 22.61 5.63 -1.93
CA ALA A 332 23.95 5.29 -1.45
C ALA A 332 24.57 4.01 -2.04
N ASP A 333 23.80 2.96 -2.39
CA ASP A 333 24.46 1.68 -2.72
C ASP A 333 23.80 0.76 -3.76
N SER A 334 22.58 0.96 -4.22
CA SER A 334 22.04 0.05 -5.23
C SER A 334 21.37 0.69 -6.43
N GLY A 335 20.92 1.94 -6.37
CA GLY A 335 20.20 2.58 -7.50
C GLY A 335 18.98 1.75 -8.02
N ARG A 336 18.64 0.66 -7.32
CA ARG A 336 17.60 -0.28 -7.72
C ARG A 336 16.27 0.05 -7.07
N VAL A 337 15.25 0.18 -7.90
CA VAL A 337 13.87 0.44 -7.50
C VAL A 337 12.95 -0.61 -8.12
N LEU A 338 11.91 -1.01 -7.39
CA LEU A 338 10.87 -1.85 -7.95
C LEU A 338 10.04 -1.00 -8.92
N ILE A 339 10.15 -1.30 -10.19
CA ILE A 339 9.50 -0.54 -11.27
C ILE A 339 8.69 -1.52 -12.12
N THR A 340 7.53 -1.08 -12.57
CA THR A 340 6.83 -1.75 -13.66
C THR A 340 7.27 -1.14 -14.97
N VAL A 341 7.87 -1.95 -15.82
CA VAL A 341 8.28 -1.56 -17.18
C VAL A 341 7.21 -1.96 -18.19
N LEU A 342 6.91 -1.05 -19.10
CA LEU A 342 6.06 -1.26 -20.26
C LEU A 342 6.90 -1.09 -21.52
N PHE A 343 6.97 -2.13 -22.32
CA PHE A 343 7.46 -2.05 -23.70
C PHE A 343 6.27 -2.06 -24.65
N THR A 344 6.28 -1.17 -25.62
CA THR A 344 5.37 -1.23 -26.78
C THR A 344 6.17 -1.26 -28.05
N ASP A 345 5.66 -1.95 -29.05
CA ASP A 345 6.31 -2.12 -30.34
C ASP A 345 5.25 -2.14 -31.45
N MET A 346 5.49 -1.39 -32.52
CA MET A 346 4.58 -1.30 -33.67
C MET A 346 4.74 -2.54 -34.55
N VAL A 347 3.64 -3.15 -34.93
CA VAL A 347 3.63 -4.29 -35.83
C VAL A 347 3.81 -3.82 -37.27
N ASP A 348 4.68 -4.50 -38.03
CA ASP A 348 4.95 -4.24 -39.47
C ASP A 348 5.37 -2.79 -39.79
N SER A 349 6.16 -2.16 -38.90
CA SER A 349 6.63 -0.78 -39.09
C SER A 349 7.36 -0.57 -40.41
N THR A 350 8.20 -1.54 -40.81
CA THR A 350 8.89 -1.51 -42.12
C THR A 350 7.92 -1.56 -43.30
N GLY A 351 6.85 -2.35 -43.20
CA GLY A 351 5.81 -2.42 -44.24
C GLY A 351 5.04 -1.09 -44.37
N HIS A 352 4.75 -0.43 -43.23
CA HIS A 352 4.14 0.91 -43.23
C HIS A 352 5.07 1.94 -43.85
N ALA A 353 6.35 1.95 -43.50
CA ALA A 353 7.34 2.86 -44.07
C ALA A 353 7.46 2.68 -45.58
N ASN A 354 7.52 1.42 -46.08
CA ASN A 354 7.57 1.14 -47.49
C ASN A 354 6.33 1.57 -48.26
N ARG A 355 5.13 1.47 -47.65
CA ARG A 355 3.87 1.90 -48.30
C ARG A 355 3.70 3.42 -48.35
N LEU A 356 4.14 4.12 -47.31
CA LEU A 356 3.91 5.57 -47.15
C LEU A 356 5.06 6.44 -47.66
N GLY A 357 6.23 5.83 -47.91
CA GLY A 357 7.47 6.56 -48.19
C GLY A 357 7.94 7.36 -46.96
N ASP A 358 9.16 7.92 -47.05
CA ASP A 358 9.82 8.59 -45.91
C ASP A 358 9.02 9.75 -45.34
N GLY A 359 8.34 10.53 -46.20
CA GLY A 359 7.53 11.68 -45.76
C GLY A 359 6.29 11.25 -44.99
N GLY A 360 5.50 10.34 -45.55
CA GLY A 360 4.27 9.85 -44.93
C GLY A 360 4.57 9.04 -43.65
N TRP A 361 5.64 8.24 -43.66
CA TRP A 361 6.10 7.49 -42.48
C TRP A 361 6.46 8.43 -41.32
N ARG A 362 7.19 9.53 -41.60
CA ARG A 362 7.57 10.50 -40.58
C ARG A 362 6.36 11.16 -39.92
N VAL A 363 5.32 11.50 -40.69
CA VAL A 363 4.10 12.06 -40.15
C VAL A 363 3.36 11.05 -39.26
N LEU A 364 3.12 9.82 -39.76
CA LEU A 364 2.46 8.77 -39.00
C LEU A 364 3.19 8.42 -37.73
N LEU A 365 4.52 8.38 -37.75
CA LEU A 365 5.35 8.10 -36.56
C LEU A 365 5.25 9.24 -35.55
N ALA A 366 5.21 10.50 -35.99
CA ALA A 366 5.02 11.65 -35.11
C ALA A 366 3.65 11.63 -34.42
N ASP A 367 2.58 11.30 -35.17
CA ASP A 367 1.23 11.17 -34.62
C ASP A 367 1.14 10.02 -33.60
N TYR A 368 1.75 8.89 -33.91
CA TYR A 368 1.84 7.77 -32.97
C TYR A 368 2.59 8.14 -31.70
N HIS A 369 3.75 8.80 -31.80
CA HIS A 369 4.52 9.27 -30.65
C HIS A 369 3.73 10.24 -29.78
N ALA A 370 2.98 11.16 -30.40
CA ALA A 370 2.12 12.09 -29.68
C ALA A 370 1.02 11.34 -28.91
N ALA A 371 0.36 10.38 -29.57
CA ALA A 371 -0.68 9.57 -28.96
C ALA A 371 -0.16 8.73 -27.79
N VAL A 372 1.03 8.10 -27.91
CA VAL A 372 1.65 7.35 -26.82
C VAL A 372 1.96 8.26 -25.62
N ARG A 373 2.58 9.43 -25.85
CA ARG A 373 2.92 10.39 -24.78
C ARG A 373 1.69 10.92 -24.05
N GLU A 374 0.61 11.17 -24.76
CA GLU A 374 -0.68 11.54 -24.14
C GLU A 374 -1.16 10.46 -23.16
N GLN A 375 -1.11 9.18 -23.56
CA GLN A 375 -1.51 8.10 -22.67
C GLN A 375 -0.53 7.91 -21.51
N LEU A 376 0.78 8.04 -21.73
CA LEU A 376 1.76 8.02 -20.65
C LEU A 376 1.47 9.11 -19.61
N GLN A 377 1.21 10.33 -20.04
CA GLN A 377 0.84 11.43 -19.15
C GLN A 377 -0.45 11.14 -18.38
N ARG A 378 -1.49 10.65 -19.05
CA ARG A 378 -2.78 10.31 -18.46
C ARG A 378 -2.67 9.26 -17.36
N PHE A 379 -1.81 8.25 -17.53
CA PHE A 379 -1.62 7.15 -16.60
C PHE A 379 -0.40 7.32 -15.69
N GLN A 380 0.21 8.51 -15.67
CA GLN A 380 1.40 8.85 -14.88
C GLN A 380 2.58 7.91 -15.15
N GLY A 381 2.74 7.50 -16.40
CA GLY A 381 3.89 6.77 -16.90
C GLY A 381 5.02 7.73 -17.28
N ARG A 382 6.25 7.30 -17.07
CA ARG A 382 7.43 8.06 -17.46
C ARG A 382 8.06 7.41 -18.68
N GLU A 383 8.22 8.16 -19.77
CA GLU A 383 9.02 7.75 -20.94
C GLU A 383 10.48 7.59 -20.50
N VAL A 384 11.06 6.44 -20.74
CA VAL A 384 12.46 6.11 -20.40
C VAL A 384 13.32 6.14 -21.66
N ASP A 385 12.79 5.55 -22.75
CA ASP A 385 13.47 5.49 -24.04
C ASP A 385 12.45 5.30 -25.16
N ASN A 386 12.77 5.76 -26.37
CA ASN A 386 12.06 5.41 -27.58
C ASN A 386 13.07 5.05 -28.67
N ALA A 387 12.89 3.91 -29.32
CA ALA A 387 13.72 3.42 -30.40
C ALA A 387 12.87 3.37 -31.70
N GLY A 388 12.61 4.55 -32.28
CA GLY A 388 11.83 4.65 -33.52
C GLY A 388 10.35 4.31 -33.30
N ASP A 389 9.93 3.08 -33.59
CA ASP A 389 8.57 2.57 -33.52
C ASP A 389 8.19 1.94 -32.16
N GLY A 390 9.16 1.79 -31.24
CA GLY A 390 8.98 1.21 -29.92
C GLY A 390 9.18 2.19 -28.77
N PHE A 391 8.47 2.01 -27.65
CA PHE A 391 8.63 2.76 -26.41
C PHE A 391 8.99 1.87 -25.25
N LEU A 392 9.87 2.36 -24.38
CA LEU A 392 10.06 1.91 -23.03
C LEU A 392 9.54 2.97 -22.06
N ALA A 393 8.58 2.60 -21.25
CA ALA A 393 8.06 3.44 -20.18
C ALA A 393 8.12 2.74 -18.82
N SER A 394 8.18 3.53 -17.76
CA SER A 394 8.19 3.07 -16.37
C SER A 394 6.98 3.60 -15.59
N PHE A 395 6.52 2.80 -14.62
CA PHE A 395 5.38 3.13 -13.76
C PHE A 395 5.66 2.68 -12.32
N ASP A 396 5.13 3.45 -11.37
CA ASP A 396 5.16 3.09 -9.95
C ASP A 396 4.12 2.01 -9.58
N GLY A 397 3.25 1.60 -10.52
CA GLY A 397 2.19 0.62 -10.28
C GLY A 397 1.79 -0.16 -11.52
N ALA A 398 1.74 -1.49 -11.36
CA ALA A 398 1.44 -2.44 -12.42
C ALA A 398 0.06 -2.22 -13.07
N GLY A 399 -0.96 -1.88 -12.29
CA GLY A 399 -2.31 -1.63 -12.82
C GLY A 399 -2.38 -0.41 -13.73
N ARG A 400 -1.58 0.64 -13.46
CA ARG A 400 -1.47 1.82 -14.35
C ARG A 400 -0.79 1.46 -15.66
N ALA A 401 0.28 0.66 -15.61
CA ALA A 401 0.99 0.20 -16.79
C ALA A 401 0.08 -0.61 -17.73
N VAL A 402 -0.71 -1.55 -17.18
CA VAL A 402 -1.64 -2.38 -17.97
C VAL A 402 -2.75 -1.54 -18.61
N ARG A 403 -3.35 -0.59 -17.86
CA ARG A 403 -4.37 0.31 -18.43
C ARG A 403 -3.78 1.27 -19.47
N CYS A 404 -2.56 1.76 -19.26
CA CYS A 404 -1.85 2.59 -20.22
C CYS A 404 -1.61 1.82 -21.52
N ALA A 405 -1.11 0.59 -21.46
CA ALA A 405 -0.91 -0.27 -22.61
C ALA A 405 -2.21 -0.49 -23.41
N SER A 406 -3.34 -0.69 -22.71
CA SER A 406 -4.65 -0.80 -23.38
C SER A 406 -5.05 0.50 -24.08
N ALA A 407 -4.85 1.65 -23.45
CA ALA A 407 -5.16 2.94 -24.05
C ALA A 407 -4.25 3.26 -25.24
N ILE A 408 -2.96 2.92 -25.16
CA ILE A 408 -2.02 3.05 -26.30
C ILE A 408 -2.48 2.16 -27.47
N ARG A 409 -2.89 0.92 -27.20
CA ARG A 409 -3.42 0.01 -28.23
C ARG A 409 -4.63 0.61 -28.96
N GLU A 410 -5.57 1.17 -28.23
CA GLU A 410 -6.77 1.79 -28.82
C GLU A 410 -6.40 3.07 -29.61
N ALA A 411 -5.51 3.91 -29.09
CA ALA A 411 -5.04 5.11 -29.80
C ALA A 411 -4.30 4.75 -31.10
N ALA A 412 -3.44 3.73 -31.09
CA ALA A 412 -2.75 3.23 -32.28
C ALA A 412 -3.72 2.70 -33.34
N ARG A 413 -4.78 1.97 -32.91
CA ARG A 413 -5.85 1.49 -33.81
C ARG A 413 -6.56 2.67 -34.52
N GLY A 414 -6.77 3.77 -33.80
CA GLY A 414 -7.33 5.01 -34.39
C GLY A 414 -6.47 5.60 -35.53
N LEU A 415 -5.16 5.31 -35.53
CA LEU A 415 -4.21 5.69 -36.56
C LEU A 415 -4.01 4.59 -37.65
N GLY A 416 -4.77 3.49 -37.59
CA GLY A 416 -4.61 2.35 -38.49
C GLY A 416 -3.36 1.51 -38.20
N LEU A 417 -2.83 1.57 -36.97
CA LEU A 417 -1.65 0.83 -36.54
C LEU A 417 -2.04 -0.27 -35.54
N GLU A 418 -1.31 -1.38 -35.58
CA GLU A 418 -1.33 -2.38 -34.54
C GLU A 418 -0.06 -2.29 -33.70
N VAL A 419 -0.22 -2.39 -32.38
CA VAL A 419 0.88 -2.44 -31.43
C VAL A 419 0.78 -3.68 -30.54
N ARG A 420 1.91 -4.19 -30.11
CA ARG A 420 2.03 -5.24 -29.11
C ARG A 420 2.75 -4.71 -27.87
N SER A 421 2.43 -5.24 -26.72
CA SER A 421 2.98 -4.71 -25.46
C SER A 421 3.47 -5.85 -24.56
N GLY A 422 4.56 -5.61 -23.84
CA GLY A 422 5.09 -6.47 -22.80
C GLY A 422 5.27 -5.73 -21.50
N ILE A 423 4.75 -6.27 -20.38
CA ILE A 423 4.80 -5.63 -19.07
C ILE A 423 5.40 -6.58 -18.05
N HIS A 424 6.39 -6.10 -17.32
CA HIS A 424 6.96 -6.80 -16.19
C HIS A 424 7.21 -5.84 -15.03
N ALA A 425 7.07 -6.35 -13.79
CA ALA A 425 7.44 -5.62 -12.58
C ALA A 425 8.63 -6.32 -11.92
N GLY A 426 9.67 -5.56 -11.65
CA GLY A 426 10.90 -6.08 -11.06
C GLY A 426 11.88 -4.96 -10.71
N GLU A 427 12.97 -5.33 -10.06
CA GLU A 427 14.02 -4.38 -9.68
C GLU A 427 14.81 -3.88 -10.89
N CYS A 428 14.86 -2.55 -11.01
CA CYS A 428 15.69 -1.85 -12.00
C CYS A 428 16.63 -0.88 -11.29
N GLU A 429 17.83 -0.72 -11.82
CA GLU A 429 18.75 0.35 -11.46
C GLU A 429 18.45 1.58 -12.34
N GLN A 430 18.30 2.74 -11.71
CA GLN A 430 18.10 3.99 -12.42
C GLN A 430 19.42 4.80 -12.36
N SER A 431 20.10 4.92 -13.52
CA SER A 431 21.33 5.68 -13.63
C SER A 431 21.25 6.64 -14.80
N ALA A 432 21.51 7.92 -14.57
CA ALA A 432 21.54 8.98 -15.59
C ALA A 432 20.28 9.01 -16.51
N GLY A 433 19.09 8.73 -15.93
CA GLY A 433 17.82 8.73 -16.67
C GLY A 433 17.51 7.43 -17.44
N LYS A 434 18.42 6.44 -17.39
CA LYS A 434 18.22 5.10 -17.98
C LYS A 434 17.84 4.08 -16.93
N LEU A 435 17.02 3.10 -17.32
CA LEU A 435 16.71 1.94 -16.52
C LEU A 435 17.58 0.75 -16.95
N VAL A 436 18.25 0.14 -15.98
CA VAL A 436 19.10 -1.03 -16.20
C VAL A 436 18.69 -2.14 -15.23
N GLY A 437 18.62 -3.38 -15.69
CA GLY A 437 18.31 -4.53 -14.84
C GLY A 437 17.62 -5.65 -15.63
N ILE A 438 17.57 -6.82 -15.01
CA ILE A 438 16.97 -8.00 -15.62
C ILE A 438 15.48 -7.78 -15.95
N ALA A 439 14.78 -6.97 -15.15
CA ALA A 439 13.37 -6.67 -15.36
C ALA A 439 13.10 -5.94 -16.69
N VAL A 440 14.03 -5.06 -17.12
CA VAL A 440 13.96 -4.39 -18.43
C VAL A 440 14.05 -5.41 -19.56
N HIS A 441 14.99 -6.36 -19.44
CA HIS A 441 15.15 -7.43 -20.43
C HIS A 441 13.93 -8.35 -20.48
N ILE A 442 13.32 -8.69 -19.31
CA ILE A 442 12.09 -9.49 -19.26
C ILE A 442 10.97 -8.76 -19.98
N GLY A 443 10.70 -7.50 -19.65
CA GLY A 443 9.66 -6.69 -20.31
C GLY A 443 9.82 -6.65 -21.84
N ALA A 444 11.04 -6.42 -22.32
CA ALA A 444 11.36 -6.45 -23.76
C ALA A 444 11.07 -7.82 -24.40
N ARG A 445 11.39 -8.94 -23.71
CA ARG A 445 11.10 -10.29 -24.23
C ARG A 445 9.61 -10.59 -24.26
N LEU A 446 8.85 -10.09 -23.28
CA LEU A 446 7.40 -10.21 -23.29
C LEU A 446 6.78 -9.46 -24.50
N ALA A 447 7.21 -8.23 -24.75
CA ALA A 447 6.75 -7.47 -25.92
C ALA A 447 7.06 -8.19 -27.25
N ALA A 448 8.26 -8.78 -27.34
CA ALA A 448 8.65 -9.55 -28.53
C ALA A 448 7.84 -10.83 -28.74
N LEU A 449 7.32 -11.44 -27.67
CA LEU A 449 6.49 -12.65 -27.71
C LEU A 449 4.99 -12.35 -27.89
N ALA A 450 4.57 -11.13 -27.61
CA ALA A 450 3.18 -10.73 -27.73
C ALA A 450 2.72 -10.75 -29.19
N ALA A 451 1.51 -11.23 -29.42
CA ALA A 451 0.85 -11.19 -30.73
C ALA A 451 0.43 -9.74 -31.07
N PRO A 452 0.14 -9.43 -32.34
CA PRO A 452 -0.44 -8.14 -32.73
C PRO A 452 -1.69 -7.80 -31.88
N GLY A 453 -1.73 -6.60 -31.30
CA GLY A 453 -2.81 -6.17 -30.41
C GLY A 453 -2.82 -6.78 -29.02
N GLU A 454 -1.84 -7.63 -28.68
CA GLU A 454 -1.78 -8.31 -27.37
C GLU A 454 -0.97 -7.51 -26.34
N ILE A 455 -1.43 -7.56 -25.07
CA ILE A 455 -0.72 -7.05 -23.90
C ILE A 455 -0.30 -8.24 -23.06
N LEU A 456 0.97 -8.63 -23.17
CA LEU A 456 1.52 -9.79 -22.48
C LEU A 456 2.18 -9.35 -21.16
N VAL A 457 1.85 -10.03 -20.08
CA VAL A 457 2.37 -9.71 -18.74
C VAL A 457 2.96 -10.93 -18.06
N SER A 458 3.92 -10.71 -17.15
CA SER A 458 4.43 -11.76 -16.27
C SER A 458 3.46 -12.10 -15.14
N SER A 459 3.64 -13.25 -14.50
CA SER A 459 2.89 -13.64 -13.28
C SER A 459 2.99 -12.57 -12.20
N THR A 460 4.16 -11.96 -12.00
CA THR A 460 4.37 -10.86 -11.05
C THR A 460 3.39 -9.70 -11.29
N VAL A 461 3.22 -9.27 -12.54
CA VAL A 461 2.27 -8.19 -12.88
C VAL A 461 0.83 -8.62 -12.62
N LYS A 462 0.45 -9.84 -13.04
CA LYS A 462 -0.88 -10.40 -12.78
C LYS A 462 -1.22 -10.40 -11.29
N ASP A 463 -0.26 -10.84 -10.46
CA ASP A 463 -0.45 -10.93 -9.01
C ASP A 463 -0.54 -9.55 -8.35
N LEU A 464 0.27 -8.58 -8.78
CA LEU A 464 0.24 -7.19 -8.31
C LEU A 464 -1.05 -6.44 -8.64
N VAL A 465 -1.79 -6.87 -9.67
CA VAL A 465 -3.05 -6.20 -10.07
C VAL A 465 -4.30 -6.98 -9.64
N THR A 466 -4.14 -7.99 -8.79
CA THR A 466 -5.29 -8.74 -8.23
C THR A 466 -6.28 -7.79 -7.57
N GLY A 467 -7.58 -7.94 -7.89
CA GLY A 467 -8.65 -7.06 -7.38
C GLY A 467 -8.84 -5.75 -8.17
N SER A 468 -8.04 -5.47 -9.19
CA SER A 468 -8.12 -4.23 -10.00
C SER A 468 -9.20 -4.26 -11.10
N GLY A 469 -9.92 -5.38 -11.27
CA GLY A 469 -10.90 -5.60 -12.35
C GLY A 469 -10.26 -5.97 -13.69
N ILE A 470 -8.94 -6.13 -13.76
CA ILE A 470 -8.24 -6.61 -14.95
C ILE A 470 -8.33 -8.13 -14.99
N THR A 471 -8.75 -8.70 -16.11
CA THR A 471 -8.82 -10.15 -16.33
C THR A 471 -7.66 -10.63 -17.19
N PHE A 472 -7.30 -11.91 -17.07
CA PHE A 472 -6.12 -12.47 -17.72
C PHE A 472 -6.41 -13.85 -18.32
N ASP A 473 -5.91 -14.06 -19.54
CA ASP A 473 -5.82 -15.39 -20.15
C ASP A 473 -4.44 -15.97 -19.90
N ASP A 474 -4.37 -17.20 -19.45
CA ASP A 474 -3.11 -17.94 -19.27
C ASP A 474 -2.50 -18.27 -20.65
N ARG A 475 -1.23 -17.89 -20.84
CA ARG A 475 -0.44 -18.21 -22.05
C ARG A 475 0.58 -19.31 -21.82
N GLY A 476 0.52 -19.95 -20.65
CA GLY A 476 1.42 -21.03 -20.26
C GLY A 476 2.83 -20.55 -19.92
N GLU A 477 3.69 -21.53 -19.72
CA GLU A 477 5.10 -21.33 -19.40
C GLU A 477 5.93 -21.15 -20.68
N ARG A 478 6.92 -20.24 -20.64
CA ARG A 478 7.83 -19.92 -21.74
C ARG A 478 9.24 -19.69 -21.22
N THR A 479 10.22 -20.16 -21.98
CA THR A 479 11.61 -19.72 -21.82
C THR A 479 11.83 -18.40 -22.53
N LEU A 480 12.43 -17.45 -21.84
CA LEU A 480 12.78 -16.14 -22.40
C LEU A 480 14.24 -16.14 -22.83
N LYS A 481 14.52 -15.78 -24.08
CA LYS A 481 15.89 -15.82 -24.64
C LYS A 481 16.87 -15.00 -23.79
N GLY A 482 17.88 -15.67 -23.23
CA GLY A 482 18.93 -15.04 -22.41
C GLY A 482 18.54 -14.81 -20.95
N ILE A 483 17.42 -15.36 -20.49
CA ILE A 483 16.93 -15.24 -19.10
C ILE A 483 16.77 -16.66 -18.54
N VAL A 484 17.27 -16.88 -17.33
CA VAL A 484 17.21 -18.19 -16.67
C VAL A 484 15.80 -18.49 -16.16
N GLY A 485 15.37 -19.74 -16.31
CA GLY A 485 14.09 -20.25 -15.78
C GLY A 485 12.92 -20.21 -16.78
N GLU A 486 11.82 -20.80 -16.35
CA GLU A 486 10.54 -20.80 -17.04
C GLU A 486 9.65 -19.69 -16.49
N TRP A 487 8.96 -19.00 -17.39
CA TRP A 487 8.15 -17.83 -17.06
C TRP A 487 6.71 -18.07 -17.47
N ARG A 488 5.80 -18.06 -16.50
CA ARG A 488 4.38 -18.13 -16.80
C ARG A 488 3.85 -16.77 -17.22
N LEU A 489 3.24 -16.74 -18.41
CA LEU A 489 2.82 -15.51 -19.07
C LEU A 489 1.29 -15.42 -19.15
N TYR A 490 0.78 -14.20 -19.18
CA TYR A 490 -0.66 -13.94 -19.24
C TYR A 490 -0.96 -12.82 -20.22
N ALA A 491 -2.05 -12.95 -20.98
CA ALA A 491 -2.56 -11.86 -21.81
C ALA A 491 -3.63 -11.06 -21.03
N ALA A 492 -3.41 -9.75 -20.87
CA ALA A 492 -4.36 -8.90 -20.18
C ALA A 492 -5.57 -8.56 -21.07
N ARG A 493 -6.77 -8.61 -20.46
CA ARG A 493 -8.05 -8.18 -21.05
C ARG A 493 -8.65 -7.04 -20.23
N LEU A 494 -8.92 -5.92 -20.94
CA LEU A 494 -9.56 -4.73 -20.40
C LEU A 494 -10.71 -4.33 -21.33
#